data_6ce44a985754b9e5e54ef85c6259d713
#
_entry.id   6ce44a985754b9e5e54ef85c6259d713
#
_cell.length_a   1.000
_cell.length_b   1.000
_cell.length_c   1.000
_cell.angle_alpha   90.00
_cell.angle_beta   90.00
_cell.angle_gamma   90.00
#
_symmetry.space_group_name_H-M   'P 1'
#
loop_
_entity.id
_entity.type
_entity.pdbx_description
1 polymer ?
#
loop_
_entity_poly.entity_id
_entity_poly.type
_entity_poly.pdbx_seq_one_letter_code
_entity_poly.pdbx_strand_id
1 'polypeptide(L)'
;MFRITLFFIKRVFIAGVLSGGLLCVMTVFAATGIQSGCPPHTVVQAKAALTELRNQLAHWDKRYHTQGISEVSDETYDQMRAKLVRLEQCYGQQTPVTLPSSVRYKMKHPVVHTGVRKAASDNEVTQWLRHRKNVLIQPKVDGVAVSLVYSNGKLAHMISRGDGRYGLDWTEKAGHIPAIPQEIATELTDVVLQGEIFLRREGHVQSRNGGKNLRSVTAGLLMRQANDKQLRELDIFIWAWPGGTADMQHSLNTLTEWGFPLTAQYTKPVSSPESAAEQREAWYRQPVPFAGDGVVLKQMPPQDTSRWQTGHNHWSLAWKYPVQTAITEVRHVQFPVGRTGRITVLLSVEPVIIDGKTIKRVAMGSPAVWMKQRIYPGDLIVVGLHGHGIPKVREVIRKTETPPELNVPGKADFHRTSCLTYTPVCRQQYLARLVWLGKQLGMTGTGVRNWGKLADHYTFSGLLDWMSLDEEQLKAALGNVRGVNFYRQADAARQKPFSVWIKALGVPGKGPLPADWSLFRQENRLKTERNHYVQALEAEGVVASLQLQGVDGFTGTNPDSHN
;
A
#
# COMPACT_ATOMS: atom_id res chain seq x y z
N MET A 1 -23.26 1.82 -62.13
CA MET A 1 -23.57 0.63 -62.94
C MET A 1 -23.79 -0.54 -61.99
N PHE A 2 -25.00 -1.12 -62.13
CA PHE A 2 -25.51 -2.42 -61.69
C PHE A 2 -25.49 -2.71 -60.16
N ARG A 3 -26.61 -2.60 -59.39
CA ARG A 3 -27.95 -3.31 -59.37
C ARG A 3 -27.84 -4.74 -58.82
N ILE A 4 -28.44 -4.92 -57.58
CA ILE A 4 -29.71 -5.71 -57.29
C ILE A 4 -29.42 -7.22 -57.20
N THR A 5 -29.85 -7.97 -56.19
CA THR A 5 -31.22 -8.42 -55.96
C THR A 5 -31.41 -9.16 -54.61
N LEU A 6 -32.49 -8.87 -53.95
CA LEU A 6 -33.23 -9.61 -52.92
C LEU A 6 -33.65 -11.00 -53.38
N PHE A 7 -33.76 -11.99 -52.46
CA PHE A 7 -34.84 -13.00 -52.55
C PHE A 7 -35.31 -13.48 -51.17
N PHE A 8 -36.59 -13.28 -50.92
CA PHE A 8 -37.44 -13.88 -49.93
C PHE A 8 -37.92 -15.24 -50.42
N ILE A 9 -38.04 -16.27 -49.56
CA ILE A 9 -39.08 -17.30 -49.68
C ILE A 9 -39.59 -17.71 -48.29
N LYS A 10 -40.89 -17.52 -48.11
CA LYS A 10 -41.79 -18.10 -47.10
C LYS A 10 -42.30 -19.47 -47.54
N ARG A 11 -42.63 -20.37 -46.59
CA ARG A 11 -43.85 -21.25 -46.48
C ARG A 11 -43.55 -22.39 -45.52
N VAL A 12 -44.19 -22.53 -44.37
CA VAL A 12 -45.56 -22.95 -43.96
C VAL A 12 -45.89 -24.41 -44.35
N PHE A 13 -46.13 -25.29 -43.36
CA PHE A 13 -47.27 -26.16 -43.06
C PHE A 13 -46.88 -27.32 -42.13
N ILE A 14 -47.48 -27.44 -41.00
CA ILE A 14 -48.63 -28.09 -40.38
C ILE A 14 -48.40 -29.49 -39.85
N ALA A 15 -48.64 -29.61 -38.57
CA ALA A 15 -49.34 -30.56 -37.72
C ALA A 15 -48.91 -32.04 -37.63
N GLY A 16 -48.83 -32.50 -36.42
CA GLY A 16 -48.90 -33.89 -35.99
C GLY A 16 -48.77 -34.01 -34.47
N VAL A 17 -49.90 -34.19 -33.82
CA VAL A 17 -50.10 -34.44 -32.38
C VAL A 17 -49.69 -35.85 -32.03
N LEU A 18 -49.03 -36.10 -30.90
CA LEU A 18 -49.41 -37.11 -29.88
C LEU A 18 -48.41 -37.17 -28.69
N SER A 19 -48.94 -36.81 -27.56
CA SER A 19 -48.79 -37.31 -26.18
C SER A 19 -47.55 -38.07 -25.76
N GLY A 20 -46.90 -37.55 -24.71
CA GLY A 20 -45.93 -38.26 -23.86
C GLY A 20 -45.34 -37.32 -22.83
N GLY A 21 -45.99 -37.21 -21.65
CA GLY A 21 -45.52 -36.32 -20.59
C GLY A 21 -44.19 -36.74 -20.02
N LEU A 22 -43.27 -35.80 -20.01
CA LEU A 22 -42.08 -35.84 -19.12
C LEU A 22 -41.91 -34.40 -18.58
N LEU A 23 -42.31 -34.22 -17.31
CA LEU A 23 -42.05 -33.00 -16.58
C LEU A 23 -40.52 -32.82 -16.46
N CYS A 24 -39.93 -32.03 -17.33
CA CYS A 24 -38.58 -31.57 -17.17
C CYS A 24 -38.65 -30.28 -16.33
N VAL A 25 -38.40 -30.39 -15.03
CA VAL A 25 -38.19 -29.24 -14.15
C VAL A 25 -36.92 -28.55 -14.61
N MET A 26 -37.05 -27.53 -15.45
CA MET A 26 -35.97 -26.60 -15.73
C MET A 26 -35.75 -25.74 -14.49
N THR A 27 -34.78 -26.10 -13.70
CA THR A 27 -34.16 -25.18 -12.75
C THR A 27 -33.49 -24.07 -13.54
N VAL A 28 -34.16 -22.92 -13.59
CA VAL A 28 -33.55 -21.68 -14.07
C VAL A 28 -32.47 -21.30 -13.08
N PHE A 29 -31.23 -21.71 -13.35
CA PHE A 29 -30.07 -21.08 -12.77
C PHE A 29 -30.03 -19.66 -13.35
N ALA A 30 -30.51 -18.69 -12.59
CA ALA A 30 -30.19 -17.29 -12.82
C ALA A 30 -28.68 -17.15 -12.64
N ALA A 31 -27.93 -17.26 -13.74
CA ALA A 31 -26.53 -16.87 -13.79
C ALA A 31 -26.49 -15.35 -13.59
N THR A 32 -26.36 -14.92 -12.34
CA THR A 32 -25.94 -13.56 -12.03
C THR A 32 -24.53 -13.41 -12.63
N GLY A 33 -24.46 -12.75 -13.78
CA GLY A 33 -23.19 -12.40 -14.40
C GLY A 33 -22.38 -11.52 -13.43
N ILE A 34 -21.41 -12.13 -12.76
CA ILE A 34 -20.42 -11.43 -11.96
C ILE A 34 -19.59 -10.64 -12.96
N GLN A 35 -19.76 -9.31 -12.98
CA GLN A 35 -18.90 -8.42 -13.76
C GLN A 35 -17.46 -8.69 -13.34
N SER A 36 -16.57 -8.90 -14.32
CA SER A 36 -15.15 -9.15 -14.11
C SER A 36 -14.56 -8.01 -13.28
N GLY A 37 -14.16 -8.31 -12.01
CA GLY A 37 -13.56 -7.36 -11.10
C GLY A 37 -14.28 -7.15 -9.76
N CYS A 38 -15.44 -7.77 -9.53
CA CYS A 38 -16.11 -7.72 -8.23
C CYS A 38 -15.50 -8.73 -7.24
N PRO A 39 -15.38 -8.37 -5.94
CA PRO A 39 -14.92 -9.30 -4.91
C PRO A 39 -15.86 -10.51 -4.82
N PRO A 40 -15.35 -11.74 -4.58
CA PRO A 40 -16.17 -12.94 -4.47
C PRO A 40 -16.87 -12.98 -3.09
N HIS A 41 -17.96 -12.23 -2.93
CA HIS A 41 -18.81 -12.25 -1.74
C HIS A 41 -20.13 -12.92 -2.03
N THR A 42 -20.67 -13.66 -1.07
CA THR A 42 -22.09 -14.00 -1.09
C THR A 42 -22.92 -12.73 -0.85
N VAL A 43 -24.20 -12.73 -1.23
CA VAL A 43 -25.11 -11.58 -1.03
C VAL A 43 -25.16 -11.16 0.45
N VAL A 44 -25.14 -12.12 1.38
CA VAL A 44 -25.13 -11.86 2.83
C VAL A 44 -23.83 -11.19 3.26
N GLN A 45 -22.69 -11.70 2.80
CA GLN A 45 -21.38 -11.11 3.07
C GLN A 45 -21.23 -9.71 2.48
N ALA A 46 -21.73 -9.49 1.26
CA ALA A 46 -21.70 -8.18 0.63
C ALA A 46 -22.54 -7.16 1.42
N LYS A 47 -23.73 -7.55 1.87
CA LYS A 47 -24.61 -6.69 2.68
C LYS A 47 -23.96 -6.32 4.01
N ALA A 48 -23.34 -7.26 4.70
CA ALA A 48 -22.60 -7.00 5.94
C ALA A 48 -21.44 -6.04 5.71
N ALA A 49 -20.61 -6.29 4.67
CA ALA A 49 -19.48 -5.44 4.33
C ALA A 49 -19.90 -4.01 3.93
N LEU A 50 -21.01 -3.85 3.20
CA LEU A 50 -21.57 -2.55 2.85
C LEU A 50 -22.03 -1.78 4.08
N THR A 51 -22.76 -2.45 4.99
CA THR A 51 -23.26 -1.82 6.22
C THR A 51 -22.10 -1.35 7.09
N GLU A 52 -21.09 -2.17 7.24
CA GLU A 52 -19.90 -1.87 8.05
C GLU A 52 -19.10 -0.71 7.48
N LEU A 53 -18.82 -0.70 6.14
CA LEU A 53 -18.11 0.39 5.49
C LEU A 53 -18.86 1.73 5.62
N ARG A 54 -20.20 1.70 5.50
CA ARG A 54 -21.03 2.89 5.69
C ARG A 54 -20.94 3.41 7.11
N ASN A 55 -21.05 2.54 8.12
CA ASN A 55 -20.95 2.93 9.52
C ASN A 55 -19.58 3.53 9.85
N GLN A 56 -18.51 2.93 9.33
CA GLN A 56 -17.15 3.42 9.53
C GLN A 56 -16.93 4.81 8.90
N LEU A 57 -17.36 5.01 7.66
CA LEU A 57 -17.27 6.31 7.00
C LEU A 57 -18.12 7.36 7.70
N ALA A 58 -19.36 7.02 8.11
CA ALA A 58 -20.23 7.92 8.85
C ALA A 58 -19.65 8.30 10.23
N HIS A 59 -18.96 7.37 10.90
CA HIS A 59 -18.24 7.65 12.15
C HIS A 59 -17.12 8.67 11.93
N TRP A 60 -16.25 8.48 10.91
CA TRP A 60 -15.18 9.40 10.60
C TRP A 60 -15.70 10.77 10.15
N ASP A 61 -16.75 10.82 9.32
CA ASP A 61 -17.42 12.06 8.92
C ASP A 61 -17.95 12.84 10.13
N LYS A 62 -18.62 12.15 11.04
CA LYS A 62 -19.13 12.78 12.27
C LYS A 62 -18.00 13.37 13.10
N ARG A 63 -16.92 12.61 13.35
CA ARG A 63 -15.79 13.08 14.14
C ARG A 63 -15.07 14.26 13.48
N TYR A 64 -14.87 14.19 12.17
CA TYR A 64 -14.25 15.29 11.42
C TYR A 64 -15.11 16.54 11.45
N HIS A 65 -16.39 16.45 11.14
CA HIS A 65 -17.28 17.62 11.05
C HIS A 65 -17.72 18.19 12.39
N THR A 66 -17.82 17.37 13.45
CA THR A 66 -18.27 17.84 14.77
C THR A 66 -17.14 18.20 15.73
N GLN A 67 -15.99 17.54 15.62
CA GLN A 67 -14.87 17.65 16.56
C GLN A 67 -13.57 18.14 15.91
N GLY A 68 -13.51 18.28 14.57
CA GLY A 68 -12.28 18.59 13.83
C GLY A 68 -11.21 17.52 13.93
N ILE A 69 -11.59 16.28 14.32
CA ILE A 69 -10.65 15.16 14.49
C ILE A 69 -10.73 14.26 13.26
N SER A 70 -9.62 14.17 12.51
CA SER A 70 -9.44 13.14 11.49
C SER A 70 -8.74 11.93 12.12
N GLU A 71 -9.44 10.80 12.22
CA GLU A 71 -8.89 9.56 12.75
C GLU A 71 -8.03 8.82 11.74
N VAL A 72 -8.19 9.13 10.46
CA VAL A 72 -7.46 8.51 9.35
C VAL A 72 -6.96 9.58 8.39
N SER A 73 -5.94 9.24 7.58
CA SER A 73 -5.50 10.14 6.51
C SER A 73 -6.58 10.30 5.43
N ASP A 74 -6.59 11.42 4.72
CA ASP A 74 -7.49 11.65 3.57
C ASP A 74 -7.36 10.55 2.53
N GLU A 75 -6.14 10.05 2.32
CA GLU A 75 -5.87 8.93 1.41
C GLU A 75 -6.60 7.65 1.88
N THR A 76 -6.54 7.34 3.16
CA THR A 76 -7.24 6.20 3.77
C THR A 76 -8.76 6.36 3.64
N TYR A 77 -9.29 7.55 3.96
CA TYR A 77 -10.70 7.87 3.82
C TYR A 77 -11.19 7.71 2.36
N ASP A 78 -10.44 8.28 1.40
CA ASP A 78 -10.74 8.17 -0.03
C ASP A 78 -10.74 6.72 -0.53
N GLN A 79 -9.80 5.90 -0.08
CA GLN A 79 -9.74 4.48 -0.44
C GLN A 79 -10.94 3.70 0.12
N MET A 80 -11.34 3.98 1.35
CA MET A 80 -12.52 3.35 1.96
C MET A 80 -13.80 3.76 1.23
N ARG A 81 -13.93 5.02 0.86
CA ARG A 81 -15.05 5.52 0.07
C ARG A 81 -15.11 4.89 -1.32
N ALA A 82 -13.96 4.78 -2.00
CA ALA A 82 -13.87 4.10 -3.30
C ALA A 82 -14.24 2.60 -3.19
N LYS A 83 -13.83 1.93 -2.10
CA LYS A 83 -14.22 0.54 -1.81
C LYS A 83 -15.74 0.42 -1.61
N LEU A 84 -16.36 1.34 -0.88
CA LEU A 84 -17.81 1.39 -0.70
C LEU A 84 -18.53 1.51 -2.06
N VAL A 85 -18.17 2.51 -2.87
CA VAL A 85 -18.77 2.74 -4.20
C VAL A 85 -18.64 1.51 -5.09
N ARG A 86 -17.48 0.85 -5.09
CA ARG A 86 -17.25 -0.37 -5.87
C ARG A 86 -18.16 -1.52 -5.40
N LEU A 87 -18.31 -1.72 -4.10
CA LEU A 87 -19.20 -2.74 -3.57
C LEU A 87 -20.67 -2.44 -3.88
N GLU A 88 -21.09 -1.18 -3.81
CA GLU A 88 -22.43 -0.74 -4.21
C GLU A 88 -22.71 -1.00 -5.69
N GLN A 89 -21.76 -0.73 -6.57
CA GLN A 89 -21.84 -1.05 -7.99
C GLN A 89 -21.93 -2.56 -8.25
N CYS A 90 -21.17 -3.36 -7.51
CA CYS A 90 -21.13 -4.81 -7.66
C CYS A 90 -22.41 -5.50 -7.15
N TYR A 91 -23.01 -4.99 -6.07
CA TYR A 91 -24.10 -5.67 -5.35
C TYR A 91 -25.41 -4.88 -5.28
N GLY A 92 -25.54 -3.79 -6.05
CA GLY A 92 -26.82 -3.17 -6.39
C GLY A 92 -27.53 -2.39 -5.28
N GLN A 93 -26.82 -1.87 -4.28
CA GLN A 93 -27.42 -1.01 -3.26
C GLN A 93 -26.85 0.42 -3.31
N GLN A 94 -27.46 1.27 -4.12
CA GLN A 94 -27.20 2.71 -4.06
C GLN A 94 -28.10 3.36 -2.99
N THR A 95 -27.51 3.69 -1.85
CA THR A 95 -28.15 4.58 -0.89
C THR A 95 -27.33 5.88 -0.89
N PRO A 96 -27.94 7.06 -1.09
CA PRO A 96 -27.24 8.32 -0.96
C PRO A 96 -26.59 8.41 0.43
N VAL A 97 -25.30 8.69 0.50
CA VAL A 97 -24.65 9.02 1.77
C VAL A 97 -25.17 10.41 2.15
N THR A 98 -26.19 10.45 2.99
CA THR A 98 -26.64 11.69 3.63
C THR A 98 -25.62 12.05 4.69
N LEU A 99 -24.93 13.17 4.51
CA LEU A 99 -24.12 13.77 5.58
C LEU A 99 -24.99 13.99 6.83
N PRO A 100 -24.46 13.72 8.03
CA PRO A 100 -25.21 13.98 9.24
C PRO A 100 -25.60 15.46 9.33
N SER A 101 -26.89 15.75 9.41
CA SER A 101 -27.47 17.10 9.49
C SER A 101 -27.23 17.80 10.84
N SER A 102 -26.32 17.31 11.68
CA SER A 102 -26.15 17.76 13.05
C SER A 102 -25.15 18.90 13.27
N VAL A 103 -24.40 19.31 12.24
CA VAL A 103 -23.51 20.49 12.35
C VAL A 103 -24.32 21.73 11.97
N ARG A 104 -24.66 22.57 12.94
CA ARG A 104 -25.27 23.88 12.68
C ARG A 104 -24.21 24.83 12.13
N TYR A 105 -24.01 24.84 10.81
CA TYR A 105 -23.27 25.90 10.14
C TYR A 105 -24.03 27.21 10.30
N LYS A 106 -23.34 28.26 10.76
CA LYS A 106 -23.99 29.55 11.09
C LYS A 106 -23.86 30.60 10.01
N MET A 107 -22.83 30.50 9.15
CA MET A 107 -22.49 31.55 8.17
C MET A 107 -22.69 31.04 6.75
N LYS A 108 -23.40 31.82 5.93
CA LYS A 108 -23.60 31.57 4.51
C LYS A 108 -22.43 32.13 3.68
N HIS A 109 -21.92 31.34 2.73
CA HIS A 109 -20.95 31.85 1.76
C HIS A 109 -21.61 32.84 0.78
N PRO A 110 -21.03 34.01 0.55
CA PRO A 110 -21.52 34.95 -0.49
C PRO A 110 -21.44 34.31 -1.88
N VAL A 111 -20.36 33.56 -2.15
CA VAL A 111 -20.19 32.73 -3.34
C VAL A 111 -20.00 31.29 -2.92
N VAL A 112 -20.74 30.37 -3.53
CA VAL A 112 -20.69 28.92 -3.23
C VAL A 112 -19.26 28.41 -3.33
N HIS A 113 -18.83 27.69 -2.31
CA HIS A 113 -17.51 27.05 -2.28
C HIS A 113 -17.56 25.73 -3.05
N THR A 114 -16.90 25.67 -4.21
CA THR A 114 -16.94 24.49 -5.06
C THR A 114 -15.90 23.46 -4.64
N GLY A 115 -16.10 22.20 -5.03
CA GLY A 115 -15.10 21.14 -4.95
C GLY A 115 -14.38 20.94 -6.30
N VAL A 116 -13.34 20.12 -6.29
CA VAL A 116 -12.61 19.72 -7.48
C VAL A 116 -12.77 18.22 -7.73
N ARG A 117 -13.03 17.84 -9.00
CA ARG A 117 -13.11 16.44 -9.41
C ARG A 117 -11.71 15.84 -9.49
N LYS A 118 -11.55 14.62 -9.01
CA LYS A 118 -10.28 13.86 -9.10
C LYS A 118 -10.21 13.15 -10.46
N ALA A 119 -9.04 13.21 -11.09
CA ALA A 119 -8.75 12.37 -12.25
C ALA A 119 -8.63 10.91 -11.82
N ALA A 120 -9.24 10.00 -12.59
CA ALA A 120 -9.16 8.58 -12.34
C ALA A 120 -7.84 7.96 -12.87
N SER A 121 -7.19 8.62 -13.84
CA SER A 121 -5.93 8.16 -14.45
C SER A 121 -5.19 9.32 -15.12
N ASP A 122 -3.90 9.11 -15.40
CA ASP A 122 -3.08 10.06 -16.18
C ASP A 122 -3.62 10.25 -17.61
N ASN A 123 -4.24 9.21 -18.17
CA ASN A 123 -4.88 9.28 -19.48
C ASN A 123 -6.07 10.26 -19.49
N GLU A 124 -6.85 10.28 -18.43
CA GLU A 124 -7.95 11.26 -18.26
C GLU A 124 -7.41 12.69 -18.17
N VAL A 125 -6.29 12.91 -17.47
CA VAL A 125 -5.62 14.20 -17.41
C VAL A 125 -5.21 14.67 -18.81
N THR A 126 -4.58 13.80 -19.60
CA THR A 126 -4.20 14.08 -20.98
C THR A 126 -5.41 14.43 -21.84
N GLN A 127 -6.51 13.67 -21.73
CA GLN A 127 -7.75 13.97 -22.46
C GLN A 127 -8.37 15.31 -22.02
N TRP A 128 -8.37 15.59 -20.71
CA TRP A 128 -8.92 16.83 -20.18
C TRP A 128 -8.14 18.04 -20.69
N LEU A 129 -6.83 17.97 -20.80
CA LEU A 129 -5.94 19.03 -21.31
C LEU A 129 -6.11 19.26 -22.81
N ARG A 130 -6.28 18.21 -23.62
CA ARG A 130 -6.41 18.31 -25.09
C ARG A 130 -7.55 19.22 -25.55
N HIS A 131 -8.61 19.33 -24.78
CA HIS A 131 -9.80 20.09 -25.12
C HIS A 131 -9.84 21.49 -24.48
N ARG A 132 -8.72 21.95 -23.88
CA ARG A 132 -8.68 23.19 -23.14
C ARG A 132 -7.48 24.06 -23.50
N LYS A 133 -7.72 25.38 -23.51
CA LYS A 133 -6.68 26.38 -23.68
C LYS A 133 -6.55 27.20 -22.39
N ASN A 134 -5.42 27.87 -22.23
CA ASN A 134 -5.14 28.73 -21.07
C ASN A 134 -5.31 27.97 -19.72
N VAL A 135 -4.75 26.77 -19.67
CA VAL A 135 -4.78 25.96 -18.46
C VAL A 135 -3.61 26.35 -17.56
N LEU A 136 -3.87 26.34 -16.27
CA LEU A 136 -2.92 26.58 -15.21
C LEU A 136 -2.79 25.34 -14.34
N ILE A 137 -1.64 25.22 -13.70
CA ILE A 137 -1.38 24.22 -12.68
C ILE A 137 -1.06 24.93 -11.35
N GLN A 138 -1.66 24.44 -10.28
CA GLN A 138 -1.40 24.85 -8.91
C GLN A 138 -1.14 23.61 -8.05
N PRO A 139 -0.36 23.69 -6.95
CA PRO A 139 -0.28 22.60 -5.99
C PRO A 139 -1.66 22.39 -5.36
N LYS A 140 -2.00 21.13 -5.13
CA LYS A 140 -3.15 20.77 -4.31
C LYS A 140 -2.71 20.76 -2.86
N VAL A 141 -2.72 21.92 -2.23
CA VAL A 141 -2.34 22.10 -0.83
C VAL A 141 -3.26 21.27 0.07
N ASP A 142 -2.68 20.60 1.03
CA ASP A 142 -3.41 19.76 2.00
C ASP A 142 -3.63 20.52 3.30
N GLY A 143 -4.78 21.17 3.39
CA GLY A 143 -5.15 22.04 4.48
C GLY A 143 -6.66 22.05 4.73
N VAL A 144 -7.18 23.17 5.16
CA VAL A 144 -8.61 23.39 5.45
C VAL A 144 -9.12 24.52 4.58
N ALA A 145 -10.12 24.23 3.77
CA ALA A 145 -10.68 25.18 2.82
C ALA A 145 -11.54 26.24 3.51
N VAL A 146 -11.35 27.50 3.11
CA VAL A 146 -12.05 28.68 3.64
C VAL A 146 -12.44 29.64 2.54
N SER A 147 -13.44 30.49 2.83
CA SER A 147 -13.69 31.75 2.12
C SER A 147 -13.30 32.91 3.00
N LEU A 148 -12.51 33.86 2.45
CA LEU A 148 -12.28 35.17 3.02
C LEU A 148 -13.21 36.15 2.33
N VAL A 149 -13.92 36.96 3.10
CA VAL A 149 -14.84 37.98 2.61
C VAL A 149 -14.35 39.35 3.10
N TYR A 150 -13.99 40.21 2.18
CA TYR A 150 -13.61 41.58 2.46
C TYR A 150 -14.74 42.52 2.02
N SER A 151 -15.08 43.45 2.86
CA SER A 151 -16.03 44.55 2.54
C SER A 151 -15.32 45.88 2.69
N ASN A 152 -15.35 46.71 1.64
CA ASN A 152 -14.62 47.98 1.59
C ASN A 152 -13.15 47.86 2.03
N GLY A 153 -12.48 46.81 1.55
CA GLY A 153 -11.08 46.48 1.84
C GLY A 153 -10.82 45.85 3.21
N LYS A 154 -11.78 45.77 4.13
CA LYS A 154 -11.61 45.17 5.46
C LYS A 154 -12.14 43.76 5.52
N LEU A 155 -11.40 42.86 6.21
CA LEU A 155 -11.85 41.49 6.41
C LEU A 155 -13.12 41.46 7.25
N ALA A 156 -14.24 41.14 6.63
CA ALA A 156 -15.53 40.99 7.28
C ALA A 156 -15.74 39.59 7.82
N HIS A 157 -15.36 38.55 7.05
CA HIS A 157 -15.58 37.16 7.46
C HIS A 157 -14.48 36.20 6.97
N MET A 158 -14.14 35.21 7.80
CA MET A 158 -13.48 34.00 7.42
C MET A 158 -14.40 32.81 7.70
N ILE A 159 -14.83 32.11 6.63
CA ILE A 159 -15.86 31.08 6.70
C ILE A 159 -15.25 29.75 6.30
N SER A 160 -15.34 28.70 7.15
CA SER A 160 -14.92 27.36 6.77
C SER A 160 -15.78 26.84 5.61
N ARG A 161 -15.23 25.97 4.74
CA ARG A 161 -15.98 25.43 3.60
C ARG A 161 -17.35 24.85 3.98
N GLY A 162 -17.43 24.11 5.10
CA GLY A 162 -18.64 23.42 5.50
C GLY A 162 -19.22 22.52 4.40
N ASP A 163 -20.50 22.68 4.09
CA ASP A 163 -21.19 21.98 2.99
C ASP A 163 -21.04 22.69 1.61
N GLY A 164 -20.30 23.80 1.59
CA GLY A 164 -20.09 24.65 0.42
C GLY A 164 -21.11 25.78 0.27
N ARG A 165 -22.22 25.76 0.99
CA ARG A 165 -23.20 26.85 1.08
C ARG A 165 -23.12 27.56 2.42
N TYR A 166 -22.90 26.82 3.49
CA TYR A 166 -22.78 27.28 4.86
C TYR A 166 -21.54 26.68 5.52
N GLY A 167 -20.85 27.47 6.34
CA GLY A 167 -19.68 27.08 7.09
C GLY A 167 -19.67 27.60 8.52
N LEU A 168 -18.62 27.30 9.27
CA LEU A 168 -18.35 27.88 10.58
C LEU A 168 -17.71 29.24 10.40
N ASP A 169 -18.10 30.16 11.25
CA ASP A 169 -17.46 31.50 11.34
C ASP A 169 -16.14 31.36 12.12
N TRP A 170 -15.05 31.69 11.47
CA TRP A 170 -13.69 31.71 12.02
C TRP A 170 -13.07 33.13 11.96
N THR A 171 -13.85 34.16 11.79
CA THR A 171 -13.39 35.54 11.61
C THR A 171 -12.46 35.98 12.74
N GLU A 172 -12.81 35.68 14.00
CA GLU A 172 -11.95 36.01 15.14
C GLU A 172 -10.55 35.36 15.04
N LYS A 173 -10.48 34.16 14.51
CA LYS A 173 -9.21 33.40 14.34
C LYS A 173 -8.33 34.04 13.25
N ALA A 174 -8.92 34.62 12.23
CA ALA A 174 -8.19 35.23 11.13
C ALA A 174 -7.26 36.36 11.63
N GLY A 175 -7.63 37.07 12.68
CA GLY A 175 -6.78 38.09 13.31
C GLY A 175 -5.52 37.56 13.98
N HIS A 176 -5.45 36.22 14.22
CA HIS A 176 -4.29 35.55 14.82
C HIS A 176 -3.45 34.80 13.80
N ILE A 177 -3.83 34.81 12.51
CA ILE A 177 -3.10 34.16 11.40
C ILE A 177 -2.39 35.26 10.60
N PRO A 178 -1.08 35.48 10.74
CA PRO A 178 -0.35 36.58 10.11
C PRO A 178 -0.44 36.60 8.57
N ALA A 179 -0.65 35.42 7.96
CA ALA A 179 -0.80 35.28 6.51
C ALA A 179 -2.17 35.76 5.96
N ILE A 180 -3.10 36.18 6.84
CA ILE A 180 -4.41 36.72 6.44
C ILE A 180 -4.43 38.20 6.71
N PRO A 181 -4.28 39.06 5.67
CA PRO A 181 -4.39 40.51 5.81
C PRO A 181 -5.76 40.90 6.36
N GLN A 182 -5.77 41.79 7.35
CA GLN A 182 -7.01 42.31 7.91
C GLN A 182 -7.60 43.43 7.01
N GLU A 183 -6.76 44.06 6.20
CA GLU A 183 -7.12 45.05 5.21
C GLU A 183 -6.39 44.78 3.90
N ILE A 184 -7.08 45.02 2.78
CA ILE A 184 -6.54 44.93 1.41
C ILE A 184 -6.80 46.26 0.69
N ALA A 185 -5.84 46.71 -0.12
CA ALA A 185 -5.99 47.92 -0.93
C ALA A 185 -6.86 47.63 -2.16
N THR A 186 -8.13 48.00 -2.13
CA THR A 186 -9.06 47.75 -3.24
C THR A 186 -10.15 48.85 -3.30
N GLU A 187 -10.58 49.16 -4.52
CA GLU A 187 -11.75 50.00 -4.77
C GLU A 187 -13.05 49.21 -4.84
N LEU A 188 -12.96 47.87 -4.81
CA LEU A 188 -14.11 46.97 -4.86
C LEU A 188 -14.83 46.97 -3.50
N THR A 189 -16.15 47.11 -3.55
CA THR A 189 -16.98 47.08 -2.33
C THR A 189 -16.89 45.73 -1.63
N ASP A 190 -16.96 44.64 -2.40
CA ASP A 190 -16.90 43.28 -1.87
C ASP A 190 -15.89 42.42 -2.64
N VAL A 191 -15.02 41.75 -1.92
CA VAL A 191 -14.07 40.79 -2.46
C VAL A 191 -14.23 39.45 -1.73
N VAL A 192 -14.45 38.38 -2.49
CA VAL A 192 -14.49 37.02 -1.95
C VAL A 192 -13.29 36.26 -2.48
N LEU A 193 -12.48 35.71 -1.59
CA LEU A 193 -11.35 34.85 -1.93
C LEU A 193 -11.61 33.43 -1.39
N GLN A 194 -11.32 32.41 -2.18
CA GLN A 194 -11.38 31.02 -1.73
C GLN A 194 -9.97 30.45 -1.67
N GLY A 195 -9.62 29.86 -0.52
CA GLY A 195 -8.27 29.39 -0.26
C GLY A 195 -8.22 28.17 0.65
N GLU A 196 -7.01 27.70 0.86
CA GLU A 196 -6.69 26.59 1.74
C GLU A 196 -5.76 27.08 2.85
N ILE A 197 -6.21 27.03 4.12
CA ILE A 197 -5.35 27.30 5.29
C ILE A 197 -4.56 26.02 5.57
N PHE A 198 -3.27 26.14 5.77
CA PHE A 198 -2.38 25.01 6.01
C PHE A 198 -1.33 25.35 7.09
N LEU A 199 -0.78 24.31 7.71
CA LEU A 199 0.35 24.44 8.62
C LEU A 199 1.64 24.58 7.82
N ARG A 200 2.32 25.74 7.94
CA ARG A 200 3.57 26.03 7.22
C ARG A 200 4.69 25.10 7.65
N ARG A 201 5.41 24.55 6.70
CA ARG A 201 6.54 23.63 6.91
C ARG A 201 7.66 23.95 5.93
N GLU A 202 8.63 24.74 6.35
CA GLU A 202 9.78 25.06 5.52
C GLU A 202 10.54 23.80 5.12
N GLY A 203 10.95 23.71 3.85
CA GLY A 203 11.71 22.60 3.32
C GLY A 203 10.96 21.26 3.23
N HIS A 204 9.61 21.28 3.26
CA HIS A 204 8.82 20.05 3.13
C HIS A 204 8.97 19.45 1.73
N VAL A 205 9.36 18.18 1.65
CA VAL A 205 9.46 17.40 0.42
C VAL A 205 8.42 16.28 0.45
N GLN A 206 7.37 16.41 -0.35
CA GLN A 206 6.22 15.49 -0.29
C GLN A 206 6.59 14.02 -0.50
N SER A 207 7.50 13.71 -1.45
CA SER A 207 7.96 12.34 -1.73
C SER A 207 8.69 11.67 -0.57
N ARG A 208 9.24 12.44 0.37
CA ARG A 208 9.99 11.96 1.54
C ARG A 208 9.20 12.05 2.84
N ASN A 209 8.50 13.16 3.03
CA ASN A 209 7.83 13.48 4.29
C ASN A 209 6.37 12.97 4.32
N GLY A 210 5.73 12.82 3.14
CA GLY A 210 4.32 12.46 3.01
C GLY A 210 3.39 13.50 3.66
N GLY A 211 2.10 13.24 3.63
CA GLY A 211 1.08 14.17 4.16
C GLY A 211 0.82 14.08 5.68
N LYS A 212 1.62 13.42 6.47
CA LYS A 212 1.61 13.23 7.95
C LYS A 212 0.53 13.96 8.76
N ASN A 213 -0.75 13.79 8.42
CA ASN A 213 -1.90 14.38 9.14
C ASN A 213 -1.85 15.93 9.34
N LEU A 214 -1.11 16.67 8.50
CA LEU A 214 -0.97 18.13 8.67
C LEU A 214 -2.30 18.83 8.51
N ARG A 215 -3.18 18.37 7.63
CA ARG A 215 -4.56 18.85 7.54
C ARG A 215 -5.33 18.67 8.85
N SER A 216 -5.22 17.51 9.50
CA SER A 216 -5.88 17.24 10.79
C SER A 216 -5.35 18.14 11.89
N VAL A 217 -4.04 18.42 11.89
CA VAL A 217 -3.43 19.36 12.82
C VAL A 217 -3.98 20.79 12.56
N THR A 218 -4.02 21.23 11.30
CA THR A 218 -4.58 22.53 10.90
C THR A 218 -6.05 22.64 11.32
N ALA A 219 -6.86 21.62 11.03
CA ALA A 219 -8.28 21.59 11.45
C ALA A 219 -8.42 21.63 12.98
N GLY A 220 -7.58 20.87 13.69
CA GLY A 220 -7.56 20.89 15.16
C GLY A 220 -7.21 22.28 15.73
N LEU A 221 -6.24 23.00 15.15
CA LEU A 221 -5.89 24.36 15.53
C LEU A 221 -7.06 25.33 15.30
N LEU A 222 -7.71 25.24 14.14
CA LEU A 222 -8.86 26.08 13.79
C LEU A 222 -10.11 25.78 14.63
N MET A 223 -10.20 24.63 15.29
CA MET A 223 -11.30 24.29 16.20
C MET A 223 -11.03 24.67 17.66
N ARG A 224 -9.80 25.08 18.02
CA ARG A 224 -9.44 25.55 19.36
C ARG A 224 -9.89 27.00 19.58
N GLN A 225 -9.54 27.57 20.77
CA GLN A 225 -9.80 28.98 21.08
C GLN A 225 -9.07 29.92 20.11
N ALA A 226 -9.65 31.08 19.86
CA ALA A 226 -9.14 32.02 18.88
C ALA A 226 -7.72 32.57 19.20
N ASN A 227 -7.34 32.60 20.48
CA ASN A 227 -6.05 33.13 20.93
C ASN A 227 -4.93 32.09 21.03
N ASP A 228 -5.10 30.90 20.44
CA ASP A 228 -4.04 29.87 20.45
C ASP A 228 -2.81 30.37 19.66
N LYS A 229 -1.65 30.41 20.34
CA LYS A 229 -0.38 30.92 19.76
C LYS A 229 0.05 30.14 18.50
N GLN A 230 -0.36 28.89 18.37
CA GLN A 230 -0.03 28.06 17.22
C GLN A 230 -0.77 28.47 15.93
N LEU A 231 -1.80 29.33 16.00
CA LEU A 231 -2.43 29.91 14.81
C LEU A 231 -1.43 30.76 14.00
N ARG A 232 -0.36 31.26 14.61
CA ARG A 232 0.73 31.98 13.93
C ARG A 232 1.57 31.13 12.98
N GLU A 233 1.50 29.80 13.11
CA GLU A 233 2.19 28.85 12.23
C GLU A 233 1.37 28.53 10.98
N LEU A 234 0.13 29.04 10.90
CA LEU A 234 -0.75 28.82 9.75
C LEU A 234 -0.45 29.84 8.65
N ASP A 235 -0.59 29.36 7.42
CA ASP A 235 -0.49 30.15 6.20
C ASP A 235 -1.69 29.85 5.29
N ILE A 236 -1.87 30.62 4.22
CA ILE A 236 -3.00 30.46 3.31
C ILE A 236 -2.54 30.45 1.84
N PHE A 237 -3.13 29.57 1.06
CA PHE A 237 -2.99 29.53 -0.38
C PHE A 237 -4.33 29.87 -1.03
N ILE A 238 -4.42 31.04 -1.68
CA ILE A 238 -5.63 31.45 -2.41
C ILE A 238 -5.66 30.73 -3.75
N TRP A 239 -6.64 29.85 -3.93
CA TRP A 239 -6.78 29.10 -5.17
C TRP A 239 -7.86 29.65 -6.11
N ALA A 240 -8.76 30.52 -5.66
CA ALA A 240 -9.70 31.26 -6.52
C ALA A 240 -10.07 32.63 -5.97
N TRP A 241 -10.30 33.53 -6.91
CA TRP A 241 -10.93 34.84 -6.68
C TRP A 241 -12.23 34.88 -7.50
N PRO A 242 -13.39 34.45 -6.94
CA PRO A 242 -14.69 34.54 -7.58
C PRO A 242 -15.05 36.00 -7.90
N GLY A 243 -15.47 36.28 -9.13
CA GLY A 243 -15.80 37.64 -9.58
C GLY A 243 -14.58 38.54 -9.84
N GLY A 244 -13.35 37.99 -9.77
CA GLY A 244 -12.12 38.71 -10.11
C GLY A 244 -11.99 38.98 -11.62
N THR A 245 -10.85 39.52 -12.06
CA THR A 245 -10.58 39.81 -13.47
C THR A 245 -10.35 38.56 -14.28
N ALA A 246 -10.68 38.61 -15.59
CA ALA A 246 -10.37 37.54 -16.55
C ALA A 246 -8.88 37.49 -16.91
N ASP A 247 -8.13 38.56 -16.66
CA ASP A 247 -6.68 38.60 -16.85
C ASP A 247 -5.97 37.88 -15.68
N MET A 248 -5.32 36.79 -16.01
CA MET A 248 -4.60 35.99 -15.05
C MET A 248 -3.44 36.74 -14.41
N GLN A 249 -2.62 37.42 -15.22
CA GLN A 249 -1.44 38.08 -14.69
C GLN A 249 -1.85 39.23 -13.77
N HIS A 250 -2.87 39.95 -14.17
CA HIS A 250 -3.44 41.02 -13.33
C HIS A 250 -3.99 40.44 -12.01
N SER A 251 -4.74 39.33 -12.07
CA SER A 251 -5.24 38.66 -10.85
C SER A 251 -4.13 38.24 -9.90
N LEU A 252 -3.02 37.64 -10.43
CA LEU A 252 -1.89 37.18 -9.62
C LEU A 252 -1.13 38.38 -8.99
N ASN A 253 -0.95 39.47 -9.73
CA ASN A 253 -0.31 40.67 -9.24
C ASN A 253 -1.15 41.29 -8.12
N THR A 254 -2.45 41.48 -8.35
CA THR A 254 -3.38 42.01 -7.35
C THR A 254 -3.41 41.17 -6.07
N LEU A 255 -3.46 39.83 -6.18
CA LEU A 255 -3.41 38.96 -5.00
C LEU A 255 -2.08 39.10 -4.25
N THR A 256 -0.97 39.33 -4.96
CA THR A 256 0.35 39.57 -4.33
C THR A 256 0.35 40.90 -3.58
N GLU A 257 -0.17 41.96 -4.19
CA GLU A 257 -0.31 43.29 -3.59
C GLU A 257 -1.22 43.26 -2.36
N TRP A 258 -2.25 42.43 -2.37
CA TRP A 258 -3.15 42.22 -1.23
C TRP A 258 -2.52 41.31 -0.13
N GLY A 259 -1.28 40.85 -0.28
CA GLY A 259 -0.57 40.04 0.73
C GLY A 259 -0.73 38.55 0.60
N PHE A 260 -1.11 38.03 -0.59
CA PHE A 260 -1.22 36.60 -0.88
C PHE A 260 -0.18 36.13 -1.93
N PRO A 261 1.14 36.24 -1.66
CA PRO A 261 2.19 36.03 -2.67
C PRO A 261 2.30 34.57 -3.11
N LEU A 262 1.90 33.60 -2.26
CA LEU A 262 2.01 32.17 -2.59
C LEU A 262 1.22 31.79 -3.84
N THR A 263 0.09 32.46 -4.09
CA THR A 263 -0.73 32.21 -5.27
C THR A 263 0.04 32.47 -6.56
N ALA A 264 0.73 33.61 -6.66
CA ALA A 264 1.55 33.95 -7.81
C ALA A 264 2.78 33.02 -7.94
N GLN A 265 3.44 32.75 -6.81
CA GLN A 265 4.63 31.88 -6.76
C GLN A 265 4.33 30.46 -7.27
N TYR A 266 3.19 29.91 -6.92
CA TYR A 266 2.82 28.52 -7.19
C TYR A 266 1.70 28.34 -8.23
N THR A 267 1.42 29.36 -9.05
CA THR A 267 0.57 29.23 -10.24
C THR A 267 1.42 29.29 -11.48
N LYS A 268 1.36 28.23 -12.31
CA LYS A 268 2.15 28.15 -13.54
C LYS A 268 1.24 27.86 -14.75
N PRO A 269 1.53 28.42 -15.93
CA PRO A 269 0.84 28.05 -17.16
C PRO A 269 1.20 26.62 -17.58
N VAL A 270 0.25 25.93 -18.20
CA VAL A 270 0.44 24.59 -18.77
C VAL A 270 0.33 24.68 -20.29
N SER A 271 1.39 24.28 -20.99
CA SER A 271 1.44 24.26 -22.44
C SER A 271 1.13 22.87 -23.04
N SER A 272 1.40 21.81 -22.30
CA SER A 272 1.17 20.43 -22.74
C SER A 272 0.94 19.48 -21.54
N PRO A 273 0.44 18.26 -21.77
CA PRO A 273 0.36 17.23 -20.73
C PRO A 273 1.72 16.92 -20.08
N GLU A 274 2.79 16.95 -20.87
CA GLU A 274 4.16 16.70 -20.42
C GLU A 274 4.62 17.80 -19.47
N SER A 275 4.40 19.09 -19.81
CA SER A 275 4.74 20.22 -18.94
C SER A 275 3.97 20.20 -17.62
N ALA A 276 2.72 19.71 -17.64
CA ALA A 276 1.95 19.51 -16.42
C ALA A 276 2.53 18.37 -15.56
N ALA A 277 2.97 17.28 -16.19
CA ALA A 277 3.60 16.15 -15.50
C ALA A 277 4.94 16.54 -14.86
N GLU A 278 5.78 17.27 -15.59
CA GLU A 278 7.05 17.80 -15.09
C GLU A 278 6.83 18.72 -13.88
N GLN A 279 5.88 19.63 -13.96
CA GLN A 279 5.59 20.54 -12.84
C GLN A 279 5.02 19.80 -11.62
N ARG A 280 4.15 18.78 -11.85
CA ARG A 280 3.64 17.92 -10.79
C ARG A 280 4.76 17.15 -10.10
N GLU A 281 5.68 16.58 -10.87
CA GLU A 281 6.84 15.84 -10.35
C GLU A 281 7.82 16.77 -9.62
N ALA A 282 8.03 17.99 -10.12
CA ALA A 282 8.86 18.99 -9.46
C ALA A 282 8.35 19.29 -8.05
N TRP A 283 7.08 19.63 -7.89
CA TRP A 283 6.51 19.89 -6.56
C TRP A 283 6.41 18.66 -5.66
N TYR A 284 6.38 17.46 -6.24
CA TYR A 284 6.44 16.22 -5.46
C TYR A 284 7.82 15.96 -4.84
N ARG A 285 8.90 16.33 -5.56
CA ARG A 285 10.29 16.03 -5.16
C ARG A 285 11.06 17.22 -4.60
N GLN A 286 10.65 18.44 -4.89
CA GLN A 286 11.32 19.65 -4.43
C GLN A 286 10.73 20.17 -3.11
N PRO A 287 11.51 20.96 -2.33
CA PRO A 287 11.01 21.62 -1.14
C PRO A 287 9.91 22.62 -1.46
N VAL A 288 8.80 22.54 -0.72
CA VAL A 288 7.69 23.51 -0.73
C VAL A 288 7.29 23.83 0.71
N PRO A 289 6.64 24.96 0.99
CA PRO A 289 6.29 25.35 2.37
C PRO A 289 5.02 24.66 2.92
N PHE A 290 4.43 23.74 2.18
CA PHE A 290 3.16 23.06 2.51
C PHE A 290 3.21 21.58 2.18
N ALA A 291 2.39 20.77 2.85
CA ALA A 291 2.05 19.44 2.37
C ALA A 291 1.02 19.52 1.23
N GLY A 292 1.09 18.60 0.29
CA GLY A 292 0.12 18.51 -0.81
C GLY A 292 -0.13 17.08 -1.23
N ASP A 293 -1.30 16.80 -1.78
CA ASP A 293 -1.69 15.47 -2.23
C ASP A 293 -1.73 15.32 -3.77
N GLY A 294 -1.23 16.34 -4.49
CA GLY A 294 -1.21 16.39 -5.94
C GLY A 294 -1.13 17.81 -6.47
N VAL A 295 -1.70 17.99 -7.66
CA VAL A 295 -1.87 19.28 -8.32
C VAL A 295 -3.31 19.48 -8.76
N VAL A 296 -3.70 20.74 -9.01
CA VAL A 296 -4.97 21.09 -9.62
C VAL A 296 -4.68 21.78 -10.95
N LEU A 297 -5.17 21.19 -12.02
CA LEU A 297 -5.25 21.78 -13.34
C LEU A 297 -6.54 22.58 -13.41
N LYS A 298 -6.48 23.82 -13.88
CA LYS A 298 -7.68 24.66 -13.98
C LYS A 298 -7.61 25.68 -15.11
N GLN A 299 -8.75 25.97 -15.67
CA GLN A 299 -8.97 27.19 -16.43
C GLN A 299 -9.34 28.32 -15.47
N MET A 300 -9.30 29.56 -15.93
CA MET A 300 -9.85 30.65 -15.14
C MET A 300 -11.30 30.32 -14.77
N PRO A 301 -11.67 30.48 -13.49
CA PRO A 301 -13.06 30.24 -13.07
C PRO A 301 -14.02 31.17 -13.81
N PRO A 302 -15.26 30.70 -14.06
CA PRO A 302 -16.27 31.55 -14.67
C PRO A 302 -16.48 32.82 -13.87
N GLN A 303 -16.54 33.96 -14.54
CA GLN A 303 -16.80 35.28 -13.93
C GLN A 303 -18.21 35.36 -13.32
N ASP A 304 -19.17 34.66 -13.95
CA ASP A 304 -20.52 34.54 -13.42
C ASP A 304 -20.58 33.58 -12.25
N THR A 305 -20.48 34.11 -11.04
CA THR A 305 -20.50 33.35 -9.79
C THR A 305 -21.86 32.70 -9.49
N SER A 306 -22.93 33.11 -10.16
CA SER A 306 -24.25 32.48 -10.02
C SER A 306 -24.28 31.03 -10.51
N ARG A 307 -23.35 30.67 -11.38
CA ARG A 307 -23.17 29.30 -11.91
C ARG A 307 -22.33 28.38 -11.02
N TRP A 308 -21.78 28.89 -9.95
CA TRP A 308 -20.99 28.08 -9.03
C TRP A 308 -21.92 27.20 -8.19
N GLN A 309 -21.57 25.94 -8.08
CA GLN A 309 -22.35 24.92 -7.38
C GLN A 309 -21.51 24.21 -6.34
N THR A 310 -22.17 23.72 -5.30
CA THR A 310 -21.54 22.76 -4.37
C THR A 310 -21.20 21.47 -5.12
N GLY A 311 -20.18 20.75 -4.70
CA GLY A 311 -19.70 19.57 -5.40
C GLY A 311 -18.58 19.91 -6.39
N HIS A 312 -18.51 19.19 -7.50
CA HIS A 312 -17.40 19.34 -8.45
C HIS A 312 -17.73 20.37 -9.53
N ASN A 313 -16.78 21.25 -9.81
CA ASN A 313 -16.84 22.15 -10.95
C ASN A 313 -16.27 21.47 -12.21
N HIS A 314 -16.54 22.02 -13.40
CA HIS A 314 -16.09 21.49 -14.68
C HIS A 314 -14.82 22.17 -15.21
N TRP A 315 -14.39 23.28 -14.62
CA TRP A 315 -13.24 24.07 -15.05
C TRP A 315 -11.94 23.69 -14.34
N SER A 316 -12.00 22.73 -13.38
CA SER A 316 -10.80 22.24 -12.70
C SER A 316 -10.78 20.72 -12.56
N LEU A 317 -9.57 20.16 -12.49
CA LEU A 317 -9.31 18.74 -12.33
C LEU A 317 -8.14 18.52 -11.39
N ALA A 318 -8.32 17.74 -10.33
CA ALA A 318 -7.25 17.37 -9.43
C ALA A 318 -6.52 16.12 -9.94
N TRP A 319 -5.20 16.21 -9.99
CA TRP A 319 -4.30 15.12 -10.35
C TRP A 319 -3.41 14.78 -9.17
N LYS A 320 -3.81 13.74 -8.44
CA LYS A 320 -3.12 13.34 -7.21
C LYS A 320 -1.73 12.75 -7.46
N TYR A 321 -0.87 12.86 -6.45
CA TYR A 321 0.40 12.13 -6.43
C TYR A 321 0.17 10.62 -6.40
N PRO A 322 1.18 9.80 -6.77
CA PRO A 322 1.08 8.35 -6.66
C PRO A 322 0.73 7.91 -5.25
N VAL A 323 -0.18 6.95 -5.16
CA VAL A 323 -0.61 6.38 -3.88
C VAL A 323 0.57 5.67 -3.23
N GLN A 324 0.95 6.11 -2.03
CA GLN A 324 2.04 5.52 -1.25
C GLN A 324 1.59 4.47 -0.24
N THR A 325 0.29 4.40 -0.01
CA THR A 325 -0.31 3.43 0.89
C THR A 325 -1.54 2.77 0.26
N ALA A 326 -1.88 1.58 0.71
CA ALA A 326 -3.10 0.91 0.31
C ALA A 326 -3.74 0.21 1.51
N ILE A 327 -5.07 0.20 1.53
CA ILE A 327 -5.84 -0.57 2.50
C ILE A 327 -6.01 -1.98 1.99
N THR A 328 -5.73 -2.96 2.83
CA THR A 328 -5.87 -4.37 2.49
C THR A 328 -6.31 -5.20 3.70
N GLU A 329 -6.95 -6.33 3.42
CA GLU A 329 -7.35 -7.29 4.42
C GLU A 329 -6.30 -8.38 4.57
N VAL A 330 -6.01 -8.76 5.81
CA VAL A 330 -5.11 -9.88 6.12
C VAL A 330 -5.85 -11.19 5.88
N ARG A 331 -5.29 -12.05 5.00
CA ARG A 331 -5.84 -13.37 4.68
C ARG A 331 -5.26 -14.47 5.55
N HIS A 332 -3.94 -14.43 5.75
CA HIS A 332 -3.23 -15.43 6.56
C HIS A 332 -2.08 -14.80 7.31
N VAL A 333 -1.78 -15.35 8.48
CA VAL A 333 -0.56 -15.06 9.25
C VAL A 333 0.29 -16.33 9.27
N GLN A 334 1.52 -16.22 8.81
CA GLN A 334 2.47 -17.33 8.74
C GLN A 334 3.68 -17.03 9.60
N PHE A 335 4.30 -18.06 10.14
CA PHE A 335 5.49 -17.99 10.98
C PHE A 335 6.67 -18.73 10.34
N PRO A 336 7.23 -18.25 9.21
CA PRO A 336 8.37 -18.90 8.57
C PRO A 336 9.56 -19.03 9.51
N VAL A 337 10.15 -20.23 9.55
CA VAL A 337 11.34 -20.53 10.32
C VAL A 337 12.55 -20.60 9.40
N GLY A 338 13.53 -19.73 9.63
CA GLY A 338 14.79 -19.73 8.89
C GLY A 338 15.76 -20.81 9.36
N ARG A 339 16.82 -21.07 8.59
CA ARG A 339 17.84 -22.09 8.89
C ARG A 339 18.47 -22.03 10.30
N THR A 340 18.51 -20.86 10.89
CA THR A 340 19.07 -20.64 12.24
C THR A 340 18.05 -20.68 13.36
N GLY A 341 16.81 -21.16 13.06
CA GLY A 341 15.72 -21.14 14.02
C GLY A 341 15.07 -19.77 14.18
N ARG A 342 15.52 -18.74 13.42
CA ARG A 342 14.88 -17.41 13.47
C ARG A 342 13.48 -17.48 12.89
N ILE A 343 12.49 -17.21 13.72
CA ILE A 343 11.09 -17.11 13.33
C ILE A 343 10.79 -15.70 12.88
N THR A 344 10.13 -15.56 11.75
CA THR A 344 9.61 -14.28 11.24
C THR A 344 8.10 -14.39 11.08
N VAL A 345 7.40 -13.25 11.10
CA VAL A 345 5.97 -13.20 10.86
C VAL A 345 5.73 -12.58 9.49
N LEU A 346 4.95 -13.27 8.68
CA LEU A 346 4.59 -12.88 7.33
C LEU A 346 3.07 -12.84 7.20
N LEU A 347 2.53 -11.66 6.92
CA LEU A 347 1.12 -11.47 6.59
C LEU A 347 0.94 -11.73 5.09
N SER A 348 0.05 -12.63 4.73
CA SER A 348 -0.52 -12.72 3.38
C SER A 348 -1.74 -11.84 3.34
N VAL A 349 -1.80 -10.91 2.40
CA VAL A 349 -2.86 -9.90 2.30
C VAL A 349 -3.60 -10.02 0.98
N GLU A 350 -4.83 -9.49 0.93
CA GLU A 350 -5.50 -9.28 -0.35
C GLU A 350 -4.60 -8.43 -1.24
N PRO A 351 -4.34 -8.84 -2.51
CA PRO A 351 -3.41 -8.12 -3.37
C PRO A 351 -3.78 -6.66 -3.57
N VAL A 352 -2.85 -5.75 -3.31
CA VAL A 352 -3.01 -4.31 -3.56
C VAL A 352 -1.83 -3.78 -4.37
N ILE A 353 -2.08 -2.69 -5.11
CA ILE A 353 -1.06 -2.04 -5.92
C ILE A 353 -0.61 -0.76 -5.21
N ILE A 354 0.70 -0.64 -4.96
CA ILE A 354 1.33 0.55 -4.39
C ILE A 354 2.52 0.89 -5.26
N ASP A 355 2.55 2.09 -5.82
CA ASP A 355 3.62 2.56 -6.72
C ASP A 355 3.91 1.54 -7.86
N GLY A 356 2.85 1.08 -8.53
CA GLY A 356 2.92 0.12 -9.64
C GLY A 356 3.30 -1.31 -9.25
N LYS A 357 3.55 -1.60 -7.97
CA LYS A 357 3.93 -2.93 -7.47
C LYS A 357 2.77 -3.63 -6.79
N THR A 358 2.51 -4.88 -7.18
CA THR A 358 1.50 -5.71 -6.51
C THR A 358 2.06 -6.27 -5.20
N ILE A 359 1.48 -5.86 -4.08
CA ILE A 359 1.81 -6.32 -2.74
C ILE A 359 0.84 -7.42 -2.34
N LYS A 360 1.38 -8.61 -2.08
CA LYS A 360 0.63 -9.80 -1.63
C LYS A 360 1.06 -10.26 -0.23
N ARG A 361 2.23 -9.80 0.23
CA ARG A 361 2.82 -10.22 1.51
C ARG A 361 3.52 -9.07 2.20
N VAL A 362 3.40 -8.99 3.52
CA VAL A 362 4.02 -7.96 4.37
C VAL A 362 4.74 -8.62 5.54
N ALA A 363 6.02 -8.34 5.68
CA ALA A 363 6.81 -8.87 6.80
C ALA A 363 6.64 -8.01 8.06
N MET A 364 6.30 -8.65 9.19
CA MET A 364 6.12 -8.02 10.49
C MET A 364 7.37 -8.09 11.40
N GLY A 365 8.42 -8.79 10.95
CA GLY A 365 9.59 -9.04 11.77
C GLY A 365 9.45 -10.26 12.67
N SER A 366 9.82 -10.18 13.95
CA SER A 366 9.74 -11.31 14.89
C SER A 366 8.34 -11.50 15.48
N PRO A 367 8.00 -12.69 16.03
CA PRO A 367 6.75 -12.90 16.76
C PRO A 367 6.53 -11.88 17.88
N ALA A 368 7.58 -11.47 18.59
CA ALA A 368 7.48 -10.46 19.65
C ALA A 368 7.05 -9.07 19.12
N VAL A 369 7.44 -8.71 17.90
CA VAL A 369 6.97 -7.47 17.24
C VAL A 369 5.51 -7.61 16.83
N TRP A 370 5.14 -8.76 16.24
CA TRP A 370 3.76 -9.05 15.87
C TRP A 370 2.82 -9.08 17.08
N MET A 371 3.23 -9.69 18.21
CA MET A 371 2.43 -9.76 19.42
C MET A 371 2.05 -8.39 19.99
N LYS A 372 2.86 -7.34 19.74
CA LYS A 372 2.50 -5.97 20.15
C LYS A 372 1.30 -5.42 19.38
N GLN A 373 1.15 -5.80 18.12
CA GLN A 373 0.08 -5.32 17.24
C GLN A 373 -1.09 -6.31 17.14
N ARG A 374 -0.85 -7.61 17.35
CA ARG A 374 -1.83 -8.70 17.30
C ARG A 374 -2.71 -8.63 16.05
N ILE A 375 -2.05 -8.71 14.88
CA ILE A 375 -2.73 -8.67 13.59
C ILE A 375 -3.14 -10.09 13.20
N TYR A 376 -4.44 -10.28 12.93
CA TYR A 376 -5.04 -11.58 12.62
C TYR A 376 -5.66 -11.59 11.20
N PRO A 377 -5.97 -12.77 10.66
CA PRO A 377 -6.81 -12.89 9.47
C PRO A 377 -8.15 -12.18 9.69
N GLY A 378 -8.60 -11.41 8.69
CA GLY A 378 -9.80 -10.57 8.77
C GLY A 378 -9.52 -9.12 9.20
N ASP A 379 -8.35 -8.82 9.77
CA ASP A 379 -7.98 -7.44 10.11
C ASP A 379 -7.80 -6.61 8.83
N LEU A 380 -8.27 -5.36 8.88
CA LEU A 380 -8.08 -4.37 7.82
C LEU A 380 -6.91 -3.46 8.20
N ILE A 381 -5.88 -3.43 7.34
CA ILE A 381 -4.62 -2.73 7.60
C ILE A 381 -4.27 -1.76 6.48
N VAL A 382 -3.55 -0.71 6.81
CA VAL A 382 -2.86 0.16 5.84
C VAL A 382 -1.45 -0.36 5.62
N VAL A 383 -1.12 -0.66 4.38
CA VAL A 383 0.24 -1.03 3.96
C VAL A 383 0.86 0.12 3.19
N GLY A 384 2.09 0.48 3.52
CA GLY A 384 2.86 1.49 2.79
C GLY A 384 4.26 1.00 2.46
N LEU A 385 4.89 1.63 1.48
CA LEU A 385 6.28 1.36 1.16
C LEU A 385 7.22 2.12 2.09
N HIS A 386 8.35 1.52 2.45
CA HIS A 386 9.40 2.12 3.28
C HIS A 386 10.77 1.88 2.66
N GLY A 387 11.64 2.91 2.71
CA GLY A 387 12.98 2.85 2.14
C GLY A 387 12.97 2.48 0.65
N HIS A 388 13.65 1.41 0.29
CA HIS A 388 13.74 0.92 -1.10
C HIS A 388 12.51 0.14 -1.58
N GLY A 389 11.32 0.50 -1.14
CA GLY A 389 10.06 -0.12 -1.60
C GLY A 389 9.68 -1.39 -0.84
N ILE A 390 10.08 -1.53 0.43
CA ILE A 390 9.72 -2.67 1.28
C ILE A 390 8.34 -2.43 1.89
N PRO A 391 7.35 -3.33 1.68
CA PRO A 391 6.03 -3.20 2.26
C PRO A 391 6.07 -3.32 3.80
N LYS A 392 5.42 -2.40 4.49
CA LYS A 392 5.24 -2.42 5.95
C LYS A 392 3.82 -2.04 6.33
N VAL A 393 3.30 -2.61 7.41
CA VAL A 393 2.07 -2.15 8.04
C VAL A 393 2.31 -0.76 8.62
N ARG A 394 1.46 0.19 8.27
CA ARG A 394 1.46 1.56 8.79
C ARG A 394 0.46 1.73 9.92
N GLU A 395 -0.72 1.14 9.73
CA GLU A 395 -1.85 1.32 10.63
C GLU A 395 -2.74 0.08 10.58
N VAL A 396 -3.48 -0.17 11.66
CA VAL A 396 -4.56 -1.16 11.72
C VAL A 396 -5.87 -0.39 11.83
N ILE A 397 -6.68 -0.41 10.77
CA ILE A 397 -7.94 0.33 10.71
C ILE A 397 -9.04 -0.38 11.50
N ARG A 398 -9.09 -1.71 11.37
CA ARG A 398 -10.13 -2.53 11.97
C ARG A 398 -9.56 -3.88 12.40
N LYS A 399 -9.94 -4.29 13.59
CA LYS A 399 -9.67 -5.63 14.11
C LYS A 399 -10.85 -6.56 13.83
N THR A 400 -10.55 -7.83 13.57
CA THR A 400 -11.59 -8.86 13.54
C THR A 400 -12.16 -9.07 14.95
N GLU A 401 -13.48 -9.26 15.04
CA GLU A 401 -14.15 -9.47 16.34
C GLU A 401 -13.80 -10.84 16.94
N THR A 402 -13.62 -11.84 16.10
CA THR A 402 -13.31 -13.21 16.51
C THR A 402 -11.98 -13.65 15.89
N PRO A 403 -10.83 -13.26 16.49
CA PRO A 403 -9.52 -13.66 15.96
C PRO A 403 -9.35 -15.18 16.08
N PRO A 404 -8.88 -15.85 15.01
CA PRO A 404 -8.59 -17.28 15.07
C PRO A 404 -7.40 -17.55 15.98
N GLU A 405 -7.41 -18.71 16.63
CA GLU A 405 -6.23 -19.19 17.35
C GLU A 405 -5.11 -19.49 16.36
N LEU A 406 -3.90 -18.99 16.64
CA LEU A 406 -2.72 -19.19 15.82
C LEU A 406 -1.68 -19.94 16.63
N ASN A 407 -1.19 -21.05 16.06
CA ASN A 407 -0.06 -21.76 16.63
C ASN A 407 1.24 -21.00 16.32
N VAL A 408 1.75 -20.28 17.31
CA VAL A 408 2.98 -19.48 17.21
C VAL A 408 4.16 -20.34 17.63
N PRO A 409 5.11 -20.67 16.72
CA PRO A 409 6.27 -21.49 17.06
C PRO A 409 7.13 -20.83 18.15
N GLY A 410 7.60 -21.63 19.10
CA GLY A 410 8.44 -21.17 20.20
C GLY A 410 9.93 -21.12 19.84
N LYS A 411 10.69 -20.31 20.58
CA LYS A 411 12.17 -20.31 20.49
C LYS A 411 12.78 -21.61 21.05
N ALA A 412 12.08 -22.32 21.91
CA ALA A 412 12.53 -23.61 22.43
C ALA A 412 12.56 -24.69 21.34
N ASP A 413 11.61 -24.61 20.40
CA ASP A 413 11.47 -25.62 19.33
C ASP A 413 12.45 -25.37 18.19
N PHE A 414 12.80 -24.10 17.96
CA PHE A 414 13.61 -23.66 16.83
C PHE A 414 14.78 -22.80 17.25
N HIS A 415 15.97 -23.37 17.18
CA HIS A 415 17.24 -22.71 17.48
C HIS A 415 18.30 -23.07 16.44
N ARG A 416 19.54 -22.61 16.63
CA ARG A 416 20.61 -22.75 15.64
C ARG A 416 20.99 -24.19 15.35
N THR A 417 20.86 -25.09 16.31
CA THR A 417 21.22 -26.51 16.20
C THR A 417 20.03 -27.45 16.07
N SER A 418 18.77 -26.93 16.15
CA SER A 418 17.57 -27.77 15.91
C SER A 418 17.40 -28.11 14.43
N CYS A 419 16.64 -29.14 14.16
CA CYS A 419 16.25 -29.52 12.79
C CYS A 419 17.44 -29.81 11.84
N LEU A 420 18.47 -30.46 12.33
CA LEU A 420 19.50 -31.12 11.50
C LEU A 420 18.98 -32.44 10.92
N THR A 421 18.02 -33.05 11.61
CA THR A 421 17.25 -34.20 11.20
C THR A 421 15.86 -33.79 10.76
N TYR A 422 15.27 -34.52 9.79
CA TYR A 422 13.94 -34.22 9.28
C TYR A 422 12.85 -34.76 10.22
N THR A 423 11.91 -33.91 10.56
CA THR A 423 10.61 -34.28 11.12
C THR A 423 9.54 -33.37 10.51
N PRO A 424 8.25 -33.75 10.53
CA PRO A 424 7.18 -32.90 10.01
C PRO A 424 7.16 -31.50 10.64
N VAL A 425 7.43 -31.38 11.94
CA VAL A 425 7.53 -30.09 12.66
C VAL A 425 8.75 -29.31 12.19
N CYS A 426 9.87 -29.99 11.97
CA CYS A 426 11.12 -29.39 11.52
C CYS A 426 11.16 -28.99 10.03
N ARG A 427 10.21 -29.43 9.22
CA ARG A 427 10.25 -29.32 7.75
C ARG A 427 10.69 -27.93 7.25
N GLN A 428 10.20 -26.85 7.83
CA GLN A 428 10.54 -25.50 7.34
C GLN A 428 12.01 -25.15 7.59
N GLN A 429 12.50 -25.35 8.80
CA GLN A 429 13.90 -25.07 9.15
C GLN A 429 14.86 -26.01 8.40
N TYR A 430 14.51 -27.28 8.32
CA TYR A 430 15.27 -28.29 7.60
C TYR A 430 15.43 -27.92 6.12
N LEU A 431 14.34 -27.60 5.42
CA LEU A 431 14.40 -27.16 4.03
C LEU A 431 15.19 -25.85 3.86
N ALA A 432 15.08 -24.93 4.82
CA ALA A 432 15.88 -23.71 4.80
C ALA A 432 17.38 -23.98 4.97
N ARG A 433 17.77 -25.04 5.69
CA ARG A 433 19.16 -25.54 5.78
C ARG A 433 19.62 -26.11 4.46
N LEU A 434 18.83 -26.98 3.82
CA LEU A 434 19.16 -27.56 2.52
C LEU A 434 19.31 -26.49 1.43
N VAL A 435 18.44 -25.49 1.40
CA VAL A 435 18.54 -24.35 0.46
C VAL A 435 19.84 -23.58 0.69
N TRP A 436 20.20 -23.30 1.93
CA TRP A 436 21.46 -22.65 2.27
C TRP A 436 22.65 -23.50 1.87
N LEU A 437 22.64 -24.80 2.22
CA LEU A 437 23.67 -25.77 1.92
C LEU A 437 23.93 -25.83 0.42
N GLY A 438 22.92 -26.06 -0.39
CA GLY A 438 23.04 -26.09 -1.83
C GLY A 438 23.61 -24.79 -2.40
N LYS A 439 23.16 -23.63 -1.89
CA LYS A 439 23.70 -22.32 -2.29
C LYS A 439 25.21 -22.18 -1.99
N GLN A 440 25.66 -22.62 -0.82
CA GLN A 440 27.09 -22.52 -0.44
C GLN A 440 27.96 -23.49 -1.24
N LEU A 441 27.42 -24.65 -1.61
CA LEU A 441 28.07 -25.63 -2.47
C LEU A 441 28.09 -25.24 -3.96
N GLY A 442 27.42 -24.12 -4.31
CA GLY A 442 27.31 -23.64 -5.70
C GLY A 442 26.27 -24.37 -6.54
N MET A 443 25.33 -25.08 -5.92
CA MET A 443 24.26 -25.78 -6.62
C MET A 443 23.19 -24.81 -7.09
N THR A 444 22.82 -24.92 -8.36
CA THR A 444 21.76 -24.09 -8.99
C THR A 444 20.46 -24.87 -9.14
N GLY A 445 19.32 -24.17 -9.17
CA GLY A 445 18.01 -24.82 -9.29
C GLY A 445 17.57 -25.61 -8.04
N THR A 446 18.28 -25.48 -6.93
CA THR A 446 18.03 -26.18 -5.66
C THR A 446 17.27 -25.31 -4.66
N GLY A 447 16.14 -24.74 -5.11
CA GLY A 447 15.25 -23.98 -4.24
C GLY A 447 14.38 -24.85 -3.34
N VAL A 448 13.64 -24.21 -2.41
CA VAL A 448 12.80 -24.89 -1.40
C VAL A 448 11.83 -25.91 -2.01
N ARG A 449 11.31 -25.64 -3.22
CA ARG A 449 10.38 -26.56 -3.91
C ARG A 449 11.05 -27.87 -4.31
N ASN A 450 12.26 -27.81 -4.86
CA ASN A 450 12.96 -29.02 -5.31
C ASN A 450 13.50 -29.81 -4.11
N TRP A 451 14.05 -29.12 -3.11
CA TRP A 451 14.43 -29.79 -1.85
C TRP A 451 13.23 -30.44 -1.15
N GLY A 452 12.06 -29.74 -1.13
CA GLY A 452 10.84 -30.30 -0.58
C GLY A 452 10.38 -31.55 -1.30
N LYS A 453 10.42 -31.59 -2.64
CA LYS A 453 10.08 -32.77 -3.43
C LYS A 453 10.99 -33.96 -3.09
N LEU A 454 12.29 -33.74 -2.96
CA LEU A 454 13.24 -34.82 -2.61
C LEU A 454 13.00 -35.30 -1.18
N ALA A 455 12.89 -34.41 -0.21
CA ALA A 455 12.71 -34.78 1.19
C ALA A 455 11.38 -35.51 1.44
N ASP A 456 10.30 -35.10 0.76
CA ASP A 456 8.99 -35.73 0.90
C ASP A 456 8.92 -37.08 0.15
N HIS A 457 9.61 -37.21 -1.02
CA HIS A 457 9.59 -38.42 -1.83
C HIS A 457 10.46 -39.56 -1.25
N TYR A 458 11.65 -39.22 -0.74
CA TYR A 458 12.61 -40.17 -0.21
C TYR A 458 12.65 -40.23 1.32
N THR A 459 11.74 -39.53 1.99
CA THR A 459 11.64 -39.53 3.46
C THR A 459 13.00 -39.31 4.13
N PHE A 460 13.65 -38.19 3.77
CA PHE A 460 14.94 -37.83 4.35
C PHE A 460 14.91 -37.85 5.87
N SER A 461 15.91 -38.44 6.49
CA SER A 461 16.15 -38.37 7.93
C SER A 461 17.28 -37.38 8.24
N GLY A 462 18.41 -37.49 7.57
CA GLY A 462 19.59 -36.67 7.75
C GLY A 462 19.74 -35.54 6.75
N LEU A 463 20.57 -34.56 7.09
CA LEU A 463 20.82 -33.38 6.27
C LEU A 463 21.49 -33.67 4.92
N LEU A 464 22.15 -34.84 4.80
CA LEU A 464 22.97 -35.23 3.65
C LEU A 464 22.42 -36.42 2.86
N ASP A 465 21.23 -36.93 3.17
CA ASP A 465 20.63 -38.11 2.52
C ASP A 465 20.53 -37.97 1.00
N TRP A 466 20.38 -36.70 0.52
CA TRP A 466 20.36 -36.38 -0.90
C TRP A 466 21.65 -36.78 -1.66
N MET A 467 22.78 -36.93 -0.95
CA MET A 467 24.06 -37.31 -1.55
C MET A 467 24.11 -38.79 -1.91
N SER A 468 23.26 -39.59 -1.33
CA SER A 468 23.18 -41.05 -1.58
C SER A 468 22.22 -41.41 -2.71
N LEU A 469 21.47 -40.43 -3.26
CA LEU A 469 20.55 -40.64 -4.36
C LEU A 469 21.29 -40.81 -5.69
N ASP A 470 20.92 -41.81 -6.45
CA ASP A 470 21.41 -42.02 -7.82
C ASP A 470 20.68 -41.12 -8.84
N GLU A 471 21.18 -41.16 -10.09
CA GLU A 471 20.62 -40.31 -11.15
C GLU A 471 19.16 -40.65 -11.47
N GLU A 472 18.79 -41.95 -11.45
CA GLU A 472 17.43 -42.39 -11.77
C GLU A 472 16.44 -41.98 -10.68
N GLN A 473 16.83 -42.08 -9.43
CA GLN A 473 16.06 -41.58 -8.29
C GLN A 473 15.83 -40.07 -8.39
N LEU A 474 16.86 -39.31 -8.72
CA LEU A 474 16.76 -37.86 -8.88
C LEU A 474 15.87 -37.48 -10.09
N LYS A 475 15.93 -38.24 -11.18
CA LYS A 475 15.02 -38.06 -12.33
C LYS A 475 13.57 -38.35 -11.95
N ALA A 476 13.32 -39.40 -11.19
CA ALA A 476 11.98 -39.77 -10.75
C ALA A 476 11.33 -38.65 -9.92
N ALA A 477 12.06 -38.02 -8.99
CA ALA A 477 11.54 -36.98 -8.13
C ALA A 477 11.46 -35.60 -8.79
N LEU A 478 12.44 -35.22 -9.62
CA LEU A 478 12.60 -33.87 -10.15
C LEU A 478 12.29 -33.72 -11.65
N GLY A 479 12.16 -34.83 -12.36
CA GLY A 479 12.09 -34.92 -13.82
C GLY A 479 13.47 -34.97 -14.49
N ASN A 480 13.52 -35.50 -15.71
CA ASN A 480 14.77 -35.89 -16.40
C ASN A 480 15.85 -34.80 -16.38
N VAL A 481 15.56 -33.61 -16.88
CA VAL A 481 16.56 -32.55 -16.99
C VAL A 481 17.08 -32.07 -15.63
N ARG A 482 16.17 -31.88 -14.68
CA ARG A 482 16.54 -31.41 -13.33
C ARG A 482 17.24 -32.50 -12.51
N GLY A 483 16.83 -33.73 -12.64
CA GLY A 483 17.47 -34.89 -11.98
C GLY A 483 18.93 -35.04 -12.38
N VAL A 484 19.21 -35.08 -13.69
CA VAL A 484 20.58 -35.14 -14.23
C VAL A 484 21.43 -33.95 -13.74
N ASN A 485 20.89 -32.73 -13.82
CA ASN A 485 21.62 -31.56 -13.35
C ASN A 485 21.87 -31.60 -11.84
N PHE A 486 20.91 -32.05 -11.05
CA PHE A 486 21.10 -32.20 -9.60
C PHE A 486 22.17 -33.27 -9.30
N TYR A 487 22.15 -34.41 -9.96
CA TYR A 487 23.14 -35.49 -9.79
C TYR A 487 24.56 -34.99 -10.04
N ARG A 488 24.81 -34.33 -11.18
CA ARG A 488 26.13 -33.76 -11.49
C ARG A 488 26.59 -32.74 -10.44
N GLN A 489 25.67 -31.94 -9.92
CA GLN A 489 25.98 -30.94 -8.88
C GLN A 489 26.24 -31.60 -7.52
N ALA A 490 25.54 -32.69 -7.21
CA ALA A 490 25.78 -33.48 -6.01
C ALA A 490 27.17 -34.14 -6.05
N ASP A 491 27.56 -34.68 -7.21
CA ASP A 491 28.90 -35.21 -7.42
C ASP A 491 29.99 -34.15 -7.29
N ALA A 492 29.81 -33.00 -7.95
CA ALA A 492 30.72 -31.86 -7.81
C ALA A 492 30.78 -31.28 -6.38
N ALA A 493 29.72 -31.41 -5.58
CA ALA A 493 29.69 -30.99 -4.19
C ALA A 493 30.65 -31.82 -3.31
N ARG A 494 30.81 -33.14 -3.60
CA ARG A 494 31.77 -34.02 -2.87
C ARG A 494 33.20 -33.52 -3.00
N GLN A 495 33.53 -32.91 -4.14
CA GLN A 495 34.88 -32.39 -4.44
C GLN A 495 35.12 -30.98 -3.87
N LYS A 496 34.18 -30.38 -3.13
CA LYS A 496 34.36 -29.05 -2.54
C LYS A 496 35.29 -29.14 -1.32
N PRO A 497 36.19 -28.13 -1.16
CA PRO A 497 37.14 -28.14 -0.04
C PRO A 497 36.41 -28.00 1.30
N PHE A 498 37.05 -28.50 2.35
CA PHE A 498 36.58 -28.46 3.74
C PHE A 498 36.01 -27.12 4.16
N SER A 499 36.70 -26.03 3.82
CA SER A 499 36.28 -24.65 4.18
C SER A 499 34.92 -24.26 3.57
N VAL A 500 34.56 -24.79 2.39
CA VAL A 500 33.26 -24.58 1.74
C VAL A 500 32.18 -25.38 2.47
N TRP A 501 32.46 -26.61 2.87
CA TRP A 501 31.54 -27.44 3.63
C TRP A 501 31.22 -26.87 5.01
N ILE A 502 32.21 -26.35 5.74
CA ILE A 502 31.98 -25.70 7.04
C ILE A 502 31.01 -24.51 6.90
N LYS A 503 31.15 -23.71 5.83
CA LYS A 503 30.20 -22.64 5.52
C LYS A 503 28.83 -23.17 5.12
N ALA A 504 28.80 -24.25 4.32
CA ALA A 504 27.56 -24.88 3.85
C ALA A 504 26.76 -25.50 5.01
N LEU A 505 27.41 -26.12 5.95
CA LEU A 505 26.82 -26.62 7.19
C LEU A 505 26.32 -25.48 8.10
N GLY A 506 26.76 -24.24 7.88
CA GLY A 506 26.30 -23.07 8.63
C GLY A 506 26.94 -22.91 10.00
N VAL A 507 28.11 -23.51 10.20
CA VAL A 507 28.89 -23.38 11.45
C VAL A 507 29.18 -21.89 11.72
N PRO A 508 28.89 -21.37 12.93
CA PRO A 508 29.07 -19.98 13.26
C PRO A 508 30.55 -19.59 13.39
N GLY A 509 30.86 -18.33 13.09
CA GLY A 509 32.15 -17.71 13.33
C GLY A 509 32.84 -17.19 12.08
N LYS A 510 33.83 -16.33 12.31
CA LYS A 510 34.69 -15.69 11.28
C LYS A 510 36.14 -16.06 11.59
N GLY A 511 36.98 -16.13 10.58
CA GLY A 511 38.41 -16.35 10.71
C GLY A 511 38.90 -17.51 9.83
N PRO A 512 40.22 -17.75 9.78
CA PRO A 512 40.77 -18.86 9.05
C PRO A 512 40.22 -20.18 9.58
N LEU A 513 40.07 -21.13 8.71
CA LEU A 513 39.62 -22.49 9.03
C LEU A 513 40.84 -23.43 8.91
N PRO A 514 41.00 -24.41 9.81
CA PRO A 514 42.02 -25.42 9.67
C PRO A 514 41.73 -26.33 8.45
N ALA A 515 42.67 -27.22 8.17
CA ALA A 515 42.61 -28.04 6.97
C ALA A 515 41.52 -29.13 7.03
N ASP A 516 41.22 -29.64 8.21
CA ASP A 516 40.34 -30.77 8.41
C ASP A 516 39.47 -30.66 9.67
N TRP A 517 38.52 -31.62 9.81
CA TRP A 517 37.56 -31.68 10.89
C TRP A 517 38.20 -31.92 12.26
N SER A 518 39.26 -32.74 12.33
CA SER A 518 39.93 -33.07 13.61
C SER A 518 40.54 -31.81 14.24
N LEU A 519 41.34 -31.11 13.45
CA LEU A 519 41.94 -29.81 13.88
C LEU A 519 40.84 -28.77 14.18
N PHE A 520 39.79 -28.72 13.36
CA PHE A 520 38.67 -27.81 13.57
C PHE A 520 37.96 -28.09 14.90
N ARG A 521 37.70 -29.36 15.22
CA ARG A 521 37.12 -29.79 16.49
C ARG A 521 38.01 -29.39 17.69
N GLN A 522 39.29 -29.66 17.59
CA GLN A 522 40.26 -29.33 18.66
C GLN A 522 40.32 -27.84 18.93
N GLU A 523 40.44 -27.00 17.92
CA GLU A 523 40.52 -25.53 18.06
C GLU A 523 39.26 -24.88 18.62
N ASN A 524 38.10 -25.54 18.47
CA ASN A 524 36.83 -24.99 18.89
C ASN A 524 36.30 -25.54 20.22
N ARG A 525 37.03 -26.44 20.89
CA ARG A 525 36.63 -26.98 22.20
C ARG A 525 36.32 -25.92 23.26
N LEU A 526 37.00 -24.80 23.23
CA LEU A 526 36.86 -23.72 24.22
C LEU A 526 35.91 -22.59 23.77
N LYS A 527 35.38 -22.64 22.53
CA LYS A 527 34.49 -21.62 21.96
C LYS A 527 33.06 -22.08 22.09
N THR A 528 32.39 -21.76 23.18
CA THR A 528 31.06 -22.29 23.59
C THR A 528 30.04 -22.41 22.48
N GLU A 529 29.78 -21.37 21.68
CA GLU A 529 28.76 -21.42 20.62
C GLU A 529 29.16 -22.37 19.46
N ARG A 530 30.44 -22.35 19.06
CA ARG A 530 30.95 -23.20 18.01
C ARG A 530 31.04 -24.67 18.44
N ASN A 531 31.51 -24.92 19.65
CA ASN A 531 31.58 -26.27 20.20
C ASN A 531 30.20 -26.92 20.27
N HIS A 532 29.19 -26.20 20.76
CA HIS A 532 27.82 -26.70 20.79
C HIS A 532 27.31 -27.07 19.38
N TYR A 533 27.64 -26.25 18.38
CA TYR A 533 27.25 -26.54 16.99
C TYR A 533 27.99 -27.75 16.42
N VAL A 534 29.30 -27.88 16.70
CA VAL A 534 30.13 -29.04 16.32
C VAL A 534 29.59 -30.31 16.92
N GLN A 535 29.31 -30.32 18.23
CA GLN A 535 28.71 -31.48 18.92
C GLN A 535 27.34 -31.86 18.33
N ALA A 536 26.50 -30.89 17.98
CA ALA A 536 25.23 -31.18 17.35
C ALA A 536 25.40 -31.82 15.95
N LEU A 537 26.36 -31.40 15.13
CA LEU A 537 26.64 -32.02 13.83
C LEU A 537 27.17 -33.44 13.96
N GLU A 538 27.97 -33.70 15.00
CA GLU A 538 28.47 -35.06 15.30
C GLU A 538 27.33 -35.96 15.79
N ALA A 539 26.55 -35.51 16.77
CA ALA A 539 25.44 -36.26 17.36
C ALA A 539 24.35 -36.62 16.32
N GLU A 540 24.11 -35.76 15.37
CA GLU A 540 23.13 -35.96 14.29
C GLU A 540 23.73 -36.70 13.07
N GLY A 541 24.93 -37.26 13.21
CA GLY A 541 25.58 -38.11 12.17
C GLY A 541 26.04 -37.38 10.91
N VAL A 542 25.96 -36.03 10.88
CA VAL A 542 26.32 -35.24 9.70
C VAL A 542 27.78 -35.40 9.33
N VAL A 543 28.68 -35.44 10.31
CA VAL A 543 30.12 -35.62 10.10
C VAL A 543 30.40 -37.01 9.58
N ALA A 544 29.82 -38.08 10.18
CA ALA A 544 29.96 -39.46 9.73
C ALA A 544 29.45 -39.63 8.28
N SER A 545 28.34 -38.99 7.91
CA SER A 545 27.84 -39.00 6.54
C SER A 545 28.83 -38.38 5.55
N LEU A 546 29.49 -37.27 5.89
CA LEU A 546 30.52 -36.65 5.03
C LEU A 546 31.77 -37.53 4.88
N GLN A 547 32.17 -38.20 5.94
CA GLN A 547 33.23 -39.21 5.90
C GLN A 547 32.88 -40.35 4.95
N LEU A 548 31.71 -40.94 5.07
CA LEU A 548 31.21 -42.01 4.19
C LEU A 548 31.11 -41.58 2.72
N GLN A 549 30.80 -40.32 2.48
CA GLN A 549 30.71 -39.73 1.13
C GLN A 549 32.08 -39.34 0.55
N GLY A 550 33.18 -39.56 1.30
CA GLY A 550 34.54 -39.25 0.86
C GLY A 550 34.83 -37.76 0.68
N VAL A 551 34.16 -36.91 1.44
CA VAL A 551 34.38 -35.44 1.35
C VAL A 551 35.71 -35.07 1.98
N ASP A 552 36.56 -34.37 1.19
CA ASP A 552 37.90 -33.98 1.62
C ASP A 552 37.90 -33.12 2.91
N GLY A 553 38.87 -33.39 3.80
CA GLY A 553 38.96 -32.74 5.12
C GLY A 553 38.04 -33.34 6.19
N PHE A 554 37.11 -34.25 5.85
CA PHE A 554 36.36 -35.06 6.83
C PHE A 554 36.88 -36.49 6.93
N THR A 555 37.65 -36.97 5.95
CA THR A 555 38.28 -38.32 5.87
C THR A 555 39.60 -38.39 6.64
N GLY A 556 39.72 -37.67 7.77
CA GLY A 556 40.92 -37.75 8.59
C GLY A 556 41.03 -39.05 9.37
N THR A 557 42.22 -39.67 9.38
CA THR A 557 42.61 -40.87 10.13
C THR A 557 42.07 -40.85 11.56
N ASN A 558 41.37 -41.89 11.93
CA ASN A 558 40.97 -42.18 13.30
C ASN A 558 42.22 -42.27 14.16
N PRO A 559 42.49 -41.38 15.15
CA PRO A 559 43.69 -41.48 15.97
C PRO A 559 43.64 -42.68 16.92
N ASP A 560 42.55 -43.44 16.97
CA ASP A 560 42.37 -44.58 17.88
C ASP A 560 42.57 -45.96 17.23
N SER A 561 43.21 -46.03 16.04
CA SER A 561 43.52 -47.33 15.39
C SER A 561 44.98 -47.83 15.61
N HIS A 562 45.65 -47.27 16.60
CA HIS A 562 46.92 -47.86 17.10
C HIS A 562 46.86 -47.95 18.64
N ASN A 563 46.18 -49.05 19.10
CA ASN A 563 46.66 -49.94 20.16
C ASN A 563 45.71 -51.13 20.31
#